data_2b933451070ccbd53476e18a4c45ca97
#
_entry.id   2b933451070ccbd53476e18a4c45ca97
#
_cell.length_a   1.000
_cell.length_b   1.000
_cell.length_c   1.000
_cell.angle_alpha   90.00
_cell.angle_beta   90.00
_cell.angle_gamma   90.00
#
_symmetry.space_group_name_H-M   'P 1'
#
loop_
_entity.id
_entity.type
_entity.pdbx_description
1 polymer ?
#
loop_
_entity_poly.entity_id
_entity_poly.type
_entity_poly.pdbx_seq_one_letter_code
_entity_poly.pdbx_strand_id
1 'polypeptide(L)'
;MSYPQGQWQQMIARDPGHSARYAERFRMLAAQGQDLYGEARLIDAMVPRAAAILDAGCGPGRHSRYLHDAGHRVVGVDVDPTLIQIAGQDAAGPAYIVGDLAEFDLPADAPAEFDAILCAGNVMGFLHPQTRVPVLAGFASRLSPSGRAVVGFGAGRGYEFTDFFADAETAGLVVQSKFATWDLRPFTPAADFVVAFLTLPAA
;
A
#
# COMPACT_ATOMS: atom_id res chain seq x y z
N MET A 1 15.07 -17.31 -1.07
CA MET A 1 14.57 -17.87 0.22
C MET A 1 13.12 -17.47 0.34
N SER A 2 12.21 -18.38 0.67
CA SER A 2 10.79 -18.02 0.85
C SER A 2 10.61 -17.32 2.20
N TYR A 3 10.03 -16.14 2.20
CA TYR A 3 9.66 -15.45 3.44
C TYR A 3 8.51 -16.16 4.17
N PRO A 4 8.43 -16.04 5.51
CA PRO A 4 7.31 -16.60 6.27
C PRO A 4 6.01 -15.86 5.95
N GLN A 5 4.90 -16.61 5.98
CA GLN A 5 3.56 -16.09 5.69
C GLN A 5 3.14 -15.00 6.68
N GLY A 6 2.63 -13.89 6.15
CA GLY A 6 1.98 -12.83 6.91
C GLY A 6 0.60 -13.24 7.44
N GLN A 7 0.01 -12.37 8.25
CA GLN A 7 -1.31 -12.65 8.86
C GLN A 7 -2.41 -12.82 7.81
N TRP A 8 -2.41 -12.02 6.72
CA TRP A 8 -3.42 -12.15 5.67
C TRP A 8 -3.39 -13.54 5.03
N GLN A 9 -2.21 -14.03 4.64
CA GLN A 9 -2.04 -15.36 4.06
C GLN A 9 -2.53 -16.46 5.02
N GLN A 10 -2.28 -16.32 6.32
CA GLN A 10 -2.79 -17.23 7.34
C GLN A 10 -4.32 -17.17 7.46
N MET A 11 -4.94 -15.98 7.33
CA MET A 11 -6.40 -15.81 7.37
C MET A 11 -7.07 -16.49 6.18
N ILE A 12 -6.58 -16.28 4.97
CA ILE A 12 -7.16 -16.91 3.77
C ILE A 12 -6.92 -18.42 3.72
N ALA A 13 -5.82 -18.91 4.28
CA ALA A 13 -5.58 -20.35 4.42
C ALA A 13 -6.57 -21.03 5.36
N ARG A 14 -7.01 -20.33 6.43
CA ARG A 14 -8.02 -20.83 7.38
C ARG A 14 -9.45 -20.68 6.86
N ASP A 15 -9.70 -19.68 6.03
CA ASP A 15 -11.02 -19.31 5.53
C ASP A 15 -10.93 -18.87 4.05
N PRO A 16 -11.07 -19.82 3.12
CA PRO A 16 -10.96 -19.54 1.67
C PRO A 16 -11.99 -18.51 1.15
N GLY A 17 -13.09 -18.28 1.86
CA GLY A 17 -14.09 -17.27 1.50
C GLY A 17 -13.77 -15.87 1.98
N HIS A 18 -12.69 -15.68 2.75
CA HIS A 18 -12.35 -14.40 3.38
C HIS A 18 -12.15 -13.27 2.36
N SER A 19 -11.36 -13.52 1.32
CA SER A 19 -11.03 -12.53 0.28
C SER A 19 -12.26 -12.04 -0.48
N ALA A 20 -13.15 -12.95 -0.87
CA ALA A 20 -14.40 -12.61 -1.57
C ALA A 20 -15.31 -11.74 -0.68
N ARG A 21 -15.48 -12.08 0.60
CA ARG A 21 -16.27 -11.27 1.54
C ARG A 21 -15.64 -9.89 1.81
N TYR A 22 -14.31 -9.83 1.85
CA TYR A 22 -13.60 -8.56 1.97
C TYR A 22 -13.88 -7.64 0.77
N ALA A 23 -13.77 -8.15 -0.46
CA ALA A 23 -14.09 -7.39 -1.66
C ALA A 23 -15.56 -6.96 -1.71
N GLU A 24 -16.49 -7.87 -1.39
CA GLU A 24 -17.92 -7.59 -1.36
C GLU A 24 -18.29 -6.49 -0.36
N ARG A 25 -17.62 -6.44 0.79
CA ARG A 25 -17.79 -5.33 1.75
C ARG A 25 -17.55 -3.98 1.09
N PHE A 26 -16.50 -3.82 0.27
CA PHE A 26 -16.23 -2.53 -0.40
C PHE A 26 -17.26 -2.23 -1.49
N ARG A 27 -17.76 -3.24 -2.21
CA ARG A 27 -18.86 -3.05 -3.16
C ARG A 27 -20.12 -2.53 -2.46
N MET A 28 -20.47 -3.12 -1.31
CA MET A 28 -21.62 -2.67 -0.51
C MET A 28 -21.44 -1.24 0.01
N LEU A 29 -20.25 -0.88 0.51
CA LEU A 29 -19.96 0.48 0.97
C LEU A 29 -20.07 1.49 -0.17
N ALA A 30 -19.55 1.16 -1.34
CA ALA A 30 -19.67 1.98 -2.54
C ALA A 30 -21.14 2.14 -2.97
N ALA A 31 -21.93 1.07 -2.97
CA ALA A 31 -23.37 1.11 -3.27
C ALA A 31 -24.18 1.95 -2.29
N GLN A 32 -23.69 2.11 -1.05
CA GLN A 32 -24.26 2.99 -0.02
C GLN A 32 -23.81 4.45 -0.18
N GLY A 33 -23.02 4.78 -1.22
CA GLY A 33 -22.52 6.13 -1.48
C GLY A 33 -21.39 6.55 -0.54
N GLN A 34 -20.72 5.62 0.14
CA GLN A 34 -19.58 5.97 0.98
C GLN A 34 -18.37 6.35 0.12
N ASP A 35 -17.66 7.38 0.56
CA ASP A 35 -16.42 7.80 -0.06
C ASP A 35 -15.27 6.83 0.32
N LEU A 36 -14.76 6.12 -0.67
CA LEU A 36 -13.73 5.11 -0.50
C LEU A 36 -12.36 5.52 -1.10
N TYR A 37 -12.21 6.79 -1.49
CA TYR A 37 -11.08 7.24 -2.31
C TYR A 37 -10.23 8.34 -1.65
N GLY A 38 -10.41 8.63 -0.36
CA GLY A 38 -9.67 9.67 0.34
C GLY A 38 -8.15 9.52 0.22
N GLU A 39 -7.66 8.30 0.40
CA GLU A 39 -6.24 7.95 0.27
C GLU A 39 -5.73 8.20 -1.16
N ALA A 40 -6.48 7.75 -2.17
CA ALA A 40 -6.10 7.91 -3.58
C ALA A 40 -6.11 9.39 -3.99
N ARG A 41 -7.08 10.20 -3.53
CA ARG A 41 -7.10 11.65 -3.78
C ARG A 41 -5.90 12.37 -3.18
N LEU A 42 -5.44 11.95 -2.00
CA LEU A 42 -4.23 12.51 -1.41
C LEU A 42 -3.01 12.22 -2.30
N ILE A 43 -2.88 11.00 -2.79
CA ILE A 43 -1.78 10.62 -3.70
C ILE A 43 -1.87 11.41 -5.01
N ASP A 44 -3.05 11.48 -5.66
CA ASP A 44 -3.25 12.25 -6.90
C ASP A 44 -2.85 13.74 -6.73
N ALA A 45 -3.19 14.34 -5.58
CA ALA A 45 -2.88 15.74 -5.31
C ALA A 45 -1.38 16.01 -5.08
N MET A 46 -0.61 15.00 -4.65
CA MET A 46 0.80 15.19 -4.29
C MET A 46 1.80 14.83 -5.38
N VAL A 47 1.37 14.24 -6.49
CA VAL A 47 2.22 13.82 -7.60
C VAL A 47 1.99 14.63 -8.87
N PRO A 48 2.95 14.71 -9.81
CA PRO A 48 2.72 15.33 -11.11
C PRO A 48 1.70 14.53 -11.94
N ARG A 49 1.16 15.13 -12.99
CA ARG A 49 0.28 14.42 -13.94
C ARG A 49 1.01 13.28 -14.63
N ALA A 50 0.29 12.19 -14.93
CA ALA A 50 0.82 10.96 -15.52
C ALA A 50 1.96 10.31 -14.73
N ALA A 51 1.97 10.50 -13.40
CA ALA A 51 2.94 9.90 -12.49
C ALA A 51 2.91 8.37 -12.52
N ALA A 52 4.04 7.76 -12.19
CA ALA A 52 4.15 6.33 -11.93
C ALA A 52 3.82 6.04 -10.46
N ILE A 53 2.83 5.19 -10.21
CA ILE A 53 2.35 4.89 -8.85
C ILE A 53 2.32 3.39 -8.61
N LEU A 54 2.89 2.96 -7.48
CA LEU A 54 2.77 1.60 -6.96
C LEU A 54 1.71 1.59 -5.85
N ASP A 55 0.66 0.79 -6.02
CA ASP A 55 -0.34 0.50 -4.98
C ASP A 55 0.05 -0.82 -4.29
N ALA A 56 0.74 -0.69 -3.16
CA ALA A 56 1.35 -1.79 -2.43
C ALA A 56 0.36 -2.40 -1.42
N GLY A 57 -0.13 -3.59 -1.70
CA GLY A 57 -1.27 -4.22 -1.03
C GLY A 57 -2.59 -3.69 -1.57
N CYS A 58 -2.73 -3.69 -2.89
CA CYS A 58 -3.84 -3.03 -3.59
C CYS A 58 -5.22 -3.65 -3.33
N GLY A 59 -5.26 -4.89 -2.81
CA GLY A 59 -6.51 -5.61 -2.59
C GLY A 59 -7.34 -5.73 -3.86
N PRO A 60 -8.67 -5.44 -3.81
CA PRO A 60 -9.54 -5.48 -4.99
C PRO A 60 -9.41 -4.26 -5.92
N GLY A 61 -8.31 -3.48 -5.82
CA GLY A 61 -7.92 -2.47 -6.79
C GLY A 61 -8.64 -1.12 -6.70
N ARG A 62 -9.33 -0.79 -5.59
CA ARG A 62 -10.11 0.45 -5.49
C ARG A 62 -9.28 1.73 -5.67
N HIS A 63 -8.10 1.80 -5.07
CA HIS A 63 -7.21 2.94 -5.20
C HIS A 63 -6.48 2.93 -6.53
N SER A 64 -6.01 1.77 -6.96
CA SER A 64 -5.37 1.59 -8.26
C SER A 64 -6.27 2.10 -9.39
N ARG A 65 -7.57 1.74 -9.39
CA ARG A 65 -8.53 2.18 -10.39
C ARG A 65 -8.73 3.70 -10.36
N TYR A 66 -8.95 4.29 -9.18
CA TYR A 66 -9.11 5.73 -9.05
C TYR A 66 -7.92 6.49 -9.63
N LEU A 67 -6.70 6.09 -9.26
CA LEU A 67 -5.46 6.72 -9.73
C LEU A 67 -5.24 6.54 -11.25
N HIS A 68 -5.61 5.38 -11.78
CA HIS A 68 -5.56 5.13 -13.21
C HIS A 68 -6.55 6.03 -13.97
N ASP A 69 -7.79 6.15 -13.50
CA ASP A 69 -8.81 7.02 -14.09
C ASP A 69 -8.44 8.51 -13.98
N ALA A 70 -7.63 8.89 -12.99
CA ALA A 70 -7.00 10.21 -12.88
C ALA A 70 -5.83 10.44 -13.86
N GLY A 71 -5.46 9.43 -14.66
CA GLY A 71 -4.45 9.52 -15.73
C GLY A 71 -3.05 9.12 -15.30
N HIS A 72 -2.88 8.40 -14.18
CA HIS A 72 -1.59 7.89 -13.72
C HIS A 72 -1.27 6.50 -14.29
N ARG A 73 0.02 6.15 -14.35
CA ARG A 73 0.49 4.79 -14.64
C ARG A 73 0.57 4.01 -13.35
N VAL A 74 -0.37 3.08 -13.15
CA VAL A 74 -0.53 2.40 -11.87
C VAL A 74 -0.18 0.93 -11.98
N VAL A 75 0.60 0.44 -11.01
CA VAL A 75 0.86 -0.99 -10.77
C VAL A 75 0.32 -1.33 -9.39
N GLY A 76 -0.62 -2.28 -9.32
CA GLY A 76 -1.13 -2.83 -8.07
C GLY A 76 -0.50 -4.18 -7.76
N VAL A 77 -0.01 -4.36 -6.53
CA VAL A 77 0.56 -5.62 -6.06
C VAL A 77 -0.19 -6.08 -4.82
N ASP A 78 -0.60 -7.34 -4.78
CA ASP A 78 -1.18 -7.96 -3.59
C ASP A 78 -0.79 -9.44 -3.51
N VAL A 79 -0.64 -9.95 -2.31
CA VAL A 79 -0.29 -11.35 -2.06
C VAL A 79 -1.46 -12.30 -2.31
N ASP A 80 -2.67 -11.78 -2.38
CA ASP A 80 -3.91 -12.55 -2.52
C ASP A 80 -4.35 -12.69 -3.99
N PRO A 81 -4.21 -13.89 -4.60
CA PRO A 81 -4.58 -14.08 -5.99
C PRO A 81 -6.08 -13.87 -6.25
N THR A 82 -6.95 -14.10 -5.25
CA THR A 82 -8.38 -13.87 -5.36
C THR A 82 -8.69 -12.38 -5.46
N LEU A 83 -8.03 -11.56 -4.64
CA LEU A 83 -8.20 -10.11 -4.70
C LEU A 83 -7.67 -9.54 -6.00
N ILE A 84 -6.52 -10.00 -6.49
CA ILE A 84 -5.96 -9.60 -7.79
C ILE A 84 -6.89 -9.99 -8.95
N GLN A 85 -7.48 -11.19 -8.91
CA GLN A 85 -8.48 -11.57 -9.91
C GLN A 85 -9.69 -10.62 -9.89
N ILE A 86 -10.20 -10.28 -8.71
CA ILE A 86 -11.31 -9.33 -8.55
C ILE A 86 -10.90 -7.94 -9.06
N ALA A 87 -9.69 -7.47 -8.72
CA ALA A 87 -9.17 -6.18 -9.19
C ALA A 87 -9.15 -6.11 -10.72
N GLY A 88 -8.69 -7.17 -11.40
CA GLY A 88 -8.69 -7.24 -12.86
C GLY A 88 -10.08 -7.20 -13.50
N GLN A 89 -11.12 -7.66 -12.77
CA GLN A 89 -12.51 -7.66 -13.24
C GLN A 89 -13.23 -6.33 -12.94
N ASP A 90 -13.13 -5.83 -11.72
CA ASP A 90 -13.92 -4.70 -11.22
C ASP A 90 -13.20 -3.35 -11.42
N ALA A 91 -11.89 -3.38 -11.54
CA ALA A 91 -11.03 -2.22 -11.57
C ALA A 91 -10.01 -2.30 -12.74
N ALA A 92 -10.46 -2.71 -13.91
CA ALA A 92 -9.59 -2.86 -15.09
C ALA A 92 -8.92 -1.54 -15.50
N GLY A 93 -7.69 -1.62 -16.00
CA GLY A 93 -6.87 -0.49 -16.45
C GLY A 93 -5.45 -0.51 -15.86
N PRO A 94 -5.26 -0.53 -14.54
CA PRO A 94 -3.95 -0.76 -13.93
C PRO A 94 -3.36 -2.13 -14.28
N ALA A 95 -2.03 -2.24 -14.20
CA ALA A 95 -1.39 -3.57 -14.15
C ALA A 95 -1.52 -4.16 -12.74
N TYR A 96 -1.91 -5.43 -12.64
CA TYR A 96 -2.06 -6.12 -11.35
C TYR A 96 -1.15 -7.32 -11.27
N ILE A 97 -0.49 -7.50 -10.13
CA ILE A 97 0.50 -8.54 -9.86
C ILE A 97 0.14 -9.28 -8.59
N VAL A 98 0.10 -10.61 -8.66
CA VAL A 98 0.12 -11.45 -7.45
C VAL A 98 1.55 -11.52 -6.96
N GLY A 99 1.85 -10.97 -5.80
CA GLY A 99 3.21 -10.95 -5.26
C GLY A 99 3.28 -10.58 -3.79
N ASP A 100 4.27 -11.13 -3.09
CA ASP A 100 4.61 -10.70 -1.75
C ASP A 100 5.42 -9.41 -1.83
N LEU A 101 5.05 -8.37 -1.06
CA LEU A 101 5.73 -7.08 -1.08
C LEU A 101 7.22 -7.16 -0.68
N ALA A 102 7.61 -8.23 0.03
CA ALA A 102 9.02 -8.48 0.36
C ALA A 102 9.81 -9.04 -0.84
N GLU A 103 9.13 -9.66 -1.81
CA GLU A 103 9.77 -10.29 -2.98
C GLU A 103 8.76 -10.40 -4.12
N PHE A 104 8.77 -9.46 -5.05
CA PHE A 104 7.97 -9.51 -6.27
C PHE A 104 8.71 -8.89 -7.45
N ASP A 105 8.41 -9.40 -8.65
CA ASP A 105 8.93 -8.88 -9.91
C ASP A 105 7.94 -7.95 -10.58
N LEU A 106 8.43 -6.84 -11.11
CA LEU A 106 7.65 -5.96 -11.96
C LEU A 106 7.59 -6.51 -13.40
N PRO A 107 6.47 -6.36 -14.11
CA PRO A 107 6.41 -6.63 -15.55
C PRO A 107 7.44 -5.79 -16.31
N ALA A 108 7.91 -6.31 -17.44
CA ALA A 108 8.97 -5.66 -18.23
C ALA A 108 8.58 -4.25 -18.76
N ASP A 109 7.29 -3.98 -18.90
CA ASP A 109 6.72 -2.70 -19.32
C ASP A 109 6.31 -1.79 -18.16
N ALA A 110 6.50 -2.24 -16.92
CA ALA A 110 6.22 -1.41 -15.73
C ALA A 110 7.26 -0.29 -15.59
N PRO A 111 6.91 0.81 -14.90
CA PRO A 111 7.87 1.83 -14.54
C PRO A 111 9.03 1.25 -13.72
N ALA A 112 10.26 1.63 -14.03
CA ALA A 112 11.43 1.22 -13.26
C ALA A 112 11.46 1.87 -11.86
N GLU A 113 10.94 3.10 -11.76
CA GLU A 113 10.83 3.88 -10.53
C GLU A 113 9.43 4.49 -10.41
N PHE A 114 9.00 4.77 -9.19
CA PHE A 114 7.69 5.30 -8.87
C PHE A 114 7.78 6.69 -8.21
N ASP A 115 6.93 7.60 -8.66
CA ASP A 115 6.77 8.94 -8.07
C ASP A 115 6.03 8.87 -6.73
N ALA A 116 5.17 7.87 -6.57
CA ALA A 116 4.54 7.54 -5.30
C ALA A 116 4.38 6.03 -5.11
N ILE A 117 4.50 5.59 -3.85
CA ILE A 117 4.08 4.27 -3.40
C ILE A 117 2.99 4.49 -2.37
N LEU A 118 1.79 3.97 -2.63
CA LEU A 118 0.68 3.95 -1.69
C LEU A 118 0.63 2.61 -0.98
N CYS A 119 0.69 2.60 0.36
CA CYS A 119 0.49 1.40 1.16
C CYS A 119 -0.61 1.67 2.20
N ALA A 120 -1.86 1.44 1.82
CA ALA A 120 -3.06 1.70 2.61
C ALA A 120 -3.75 0.42 3.09
N GLY A 121 -4.86 0.54 3.82
CA GLY A 121 -5.67 -0.62 4.22
C GLY A 121 -5.05 -1.50 5.32
N ASN A 122 -4.16 -0.95 6.13
CA ASN A 122 -3.46 -1.66 7.20
C ASN A 122 -2.49 -2.78 6.75
N VAL A 123 -2.00 -2.74 5.52
CA VAL A 123 -1.10 -3.76 4.96
C VAL A 123 0.09 -4.03 5.89
N MET A 124 0.72 -2.98 6.45
CA MET A 124 1.85 -3.12 7.36
C MET A 124 1.52 -3.96 8.61
N GLY A 125 0.29 -3.88 9.11
CA GLY A 125 -0.17 -4.68 10.24
C GLY A 125 -0.34 -6.17 9.93
N PHE A 126 -0.42 -6.56 8.67
CA PHE A 126 -0.53 -7.96 8.23
C PHE A 126 0.82 -8.62 7.92
N LEU A 127 1.90 -7.84 7.83
CA LEU A 127 3.22 -8.35 7.50
C LEU A 127 3.78 -9.24 8.61
N HIS A 128 4.48 -10.31 8.22
CA HIS A 128 5.29 -11.04 9.18
C HIS A 128 6.45 -10.16 9.68
N PRO A 129 6.84 -10.19 10.97
CA PRO A 129 7.91 -9.33 11.49
C PRO A 129 9.21 -9.37 10.67
N GLN A 130 9.59 -10.54 10.16
CA GLN A 130 10.81 -10.71 9.34
C GLN A 130 10.72 -10.09 7.93
N THR A 131 9.52 -9.72 7.45
CA THR A 131 9.33 -9.12 6.12
C THR A 131 9.21 -7.60 6.16
N ARG A 132 9.10 -6.97 7.34
CA ARG A 132 8.87 -5.52 7.50
C ARG A 132 9.99 -4.69 6.88
N VAL A 133 11.23 -4.91 7.28
CA VAL A 133 12.40 -4.23 6.70
C VAL A 133 12.59 -4.56 5.22
N PRO A 134 12.52 -5.83 4.77
CA PRO A 134 12.53 -6.15 3.34
C PRO A 134 11.48 -5.42 2.49
N VAL A 135 10.24 -5.30 2.96
CA VAL A 135 9.18 -4.54 2.27
C VAL A 135 9.56 -3.06 2.15
N LEU A 136 9.99 -2.44 3.25
CA LEU A 136 10.40 -1.03 3.26
C LEU A 136 11.64 -0.79 2.39
N ALA A 137 12.63 -1.69 2.39
CA ALA A 137 13.77 -1.64 1.50
C ALA A 137 13.36 -1.79 0.02
N GLY A 138 12.35 -2.63 -0.25
CA GLY A 138 11.70 -2.74 -1.56
C GLY A 138 11.04 -1.44 -1.99
N PHE A 139 10.44 -0.68 -1.07
CA PHE A 139 9.93 0.66 -1.38
C PHE A 139 11.08 1.63 -1.69
N ALA A 140 12.12 1.67 -0.84
CA ALA A 140 13.29 2.53 -1.07
C ALA A 140 13.94 2.29 -2.44
N SER A 141 14.10 1.03 -2.85
CA SER A 141 14.74 0.68 -4.12
C SER A 141 13.91 1.00 -5.37
N ARG A 142 12.61 1.30 -5.19
CA ARG A 142 11.68 1.57 -6.29
C ARG A 142 11.19 3.02 -6.33
N LEU A 143 11.50 3.83 -5.33
CA LEU A 143 11.17 5.26 -5.36
C LEU A 143 12.06 6.01 -6.35
N SER A 144 11.47 6.92 -7.13
CA SER A 144 12.23 7.94 -7.84
C SER A 144 12.93 8.87 -6.83
N PRO A 145 13.99 9.60 -7.23
CA PRO A 145 14.74 10.46 -6.29
C PRO A 145 13.89 11.49 -5.53
N SER A 146 12.79 11.95 -6.13
CA SER A 146 11.82 12.87 -5.50
C SER A 146 10.52 12.18 -5.06
N GLY A 147 10.44 10.86 -5.21
CA GLY A 147 9.26 10.06 -4.89
C GLY A 147 9.00 9.95 -3.40
N ARG A 148 7.78 9.58 -3.05
CA ARG A 148 7.36 9.38 -1.67
C ARG A 148 6.58 8.08 -1.51
N ALA A 149 6.90 7.30 -0.46
CA ALA A 149 6.01 6.23 -0.02
C ALA A 149 5.09 6.78 1.08
N VAL A 150 3.78 6.60 0.90
CA VAL A 150 2.76 7.00 1.87
C VAL A 150 2.14 5.75 2.45
N VAL A 151 2.40 5.53 3.74
CA VAL A 151 2.05 4.30 4.45
C VAL A 151 1.04 4.62 5.54
N GLY A 152 -0.12 3.94 5.55
CA GLY A 152 -1.15 4.14 6.57
C GLY A 152 -1.62 2.86 7.23
N PHE A 153 -1.53 2.80 8.57
CA PHE A 153 -2.05 1.67 9.35
C PHE A 153 -2.39 2.06 10.80
N GLY A 154 -3.27 1.24 11.42
CA GLY A 154 -3.73 1.46 12.79
C GLY A 154 -2.87 0.75 13.83
N ALA A 155 -2.86 1.30 15.05
CA ALA A 155 -2.27 0.70 16.24
C ALA A 155 -2.92 -0.63 16.62
N GLY A 156 -2.26 -1.39 17.51
CA GLY A 156 -2.80 -2.63 18.06
C GLY A 156 -2.83 -3.81 17.10
N ARG A 157 -2.03 -3.76 16.02
CA ARG A 157 -1.92 -4.80 14.99
C ARG A 157 -0.60 -5.58 15.03
N GLY A 158 0.11 -5.54 16.17
CA GLY A 158 1.39 -6.25 16.34
C GLY A 158 2.57 -5.58 15.62
N TYR A 159 2.42 -4.34 15.19
CA TYR A 159 3.48 -3.49 14.67
C TYR A 159 3.32 -2.11 15.30
N GLU A 160 4.19 -1.81 16.25
CA GLU A 160 4.18 -0.51 16.92
C GLU A 160 4.72 0.58 16.00
N PHE A 161 4.19 1.80 16.11
CA PHE A 161 4.62 2.91 15.24
C PHE A 161 6.11 3.26 15.42
N THR A 162 6.63 3.14 16.63
CA THR A 162 8.06 3.35 16.91
C THR A 162 8.93 2.35 16.19
N ASP A 163 8.54 1.08 16.18
CA ASP A 163 9.26 0.02 15.47
C ASP A 163 9.20 0.24 13.96
N PHE A 164 8.03 0.64 13.43
CA PHE A 164 7.86 0.98 12.02
C PHE A 164 8.79 2.13 11.59
N PHE A 165 8.93 3.17 12.40
CA PHE A 165 9.83 4.28 12.07
C PHE A 165 11.31 3.83 12.09
N ALA A 166 11.70 3.02 13.06
CA ALA A 166 13.06 2.45 13.13
C ALA A 166 13.35 1.50 11.96
N ASP A 167 12.38 0.67 11.58
CA ASP A 167 12.48 -0.23 10.42
C ASP A 167 12.58 0.56 9.11
N ALA A 168 11.87 1.69 8.97
CA ALA A 168 11.96 2.57 7.81
C ALA A 168 13.37 3.18 7.68
N GLU A 169 13.94 3.66 8.76
CA GLU A 169 15.33 4.15 8.79
C GLU A 169 16.33 3.03 8.45
N THR A 170 16.14 1.85 9.00
CA THR A 170 16.97 0.67 8.70
C THR A 170 16.89 0.29 7.22
N ALA A 171 15.74 0.48 6.60
CA ALA A 171 15.51 0.22 5.17
C ALA A 171 16.04 1.33 4.25
N GLY A 172 16.66 2.39 4.79
CA GLY A 172 17.19 3.51 4.02
C GLY A 172 16.17 4.58 3.66
N LEU A 173 15.04 4.62 4.36
CA LEU A 173 14.00 5.66 4.19
C LEU A 173 14.06 6.67 5.33
N VAL A 174 13.65 7.90 5.03
CA VAL A 174 13.50 8.99 6.01
C VAL A 174 12.03 9.27 6.23
N VAL A 175 11.60 9.34 7.49
CA VAL A 175 10.24 9.78 7.86
C VAL A 175 10.15 11.28 7.69
N GLN A 176 9.69 11.75 6.54
CA GLN A 176 9.56 13.18 6.21
C GLN A 176 8.45 13.85 7.03
N SER A 177 7.30 13.19 7.15
CA SER A 177 6.14 13.70 7.89
C SER A 177 5.27 12.55 8.37
N LYS A 178 4.49 12.80 9.42
CA LYS A 178 3.52 11.82 9.96
C LYS A 178 2.25 12.52 10.43
N PHE A 179 1.12 11.90 10.15
CA PHE A 179 -0.23 12.36 10.48
C PHE A 179 -1.01 11.24 11.14
N ALA A 180 -2.10 11.59 11.84
CA ALA A 180 -2.98 10.62 12.49
C ALA A 180 -4.09 10.10 11.55
N THR A 181 -4.33 10.76 10.43
CA THR A 181 -5.43 10.45 9.51
C THR A 181 -5.04 10.79 8.07
N TRP A 182 -5.78 10.23 7.09
CA TRP A 182 -5.59 10.52 5.68
C TRP A 182 -6.01 11.95 5.26
N ASP A 183 -6.77 12.66 6.08
CA ASP A 183 -7.05 14.10 5.93
C ASP A 183 -6.01 14.98 6.66
N LEU A 184 -4.85 14.42 6.99
CA LEU A 184 -3.66 15.09 7.50
C LEU A 184 -3.82 15.75 8.88
N ARG A 185 -4.62 15.17 9.79
CA ARG A 185 -4.66 15.60 11.18
C ARG A 185 -3.31 15.35 11.87
N PRO A 186 -2.86 16.25 12.75
CA PRO A 186 -1.55 16.12 13.40
C PRO A 186 -1.39 14.77 14.13
N PHE A 187 -0.26 14.11 13.93
CA PHE A 187 0.11 12.93 14.68
C PHE A 187 0.52 13.32 16.11
N THR A 188 -0.03 12.61 17.09
CA THR A 188 0.30 12.78 18.51
C THR A 188 0.67 11.42 19.13
N PRO A 189 1.32 11.37 20.30
CA PRO A 189 1.61 10.12 20.98
C PRO A 189 0.38 9.26 21.32
N ALA A 190 -0.82 9.86 21.36
CA ALA A 190 -2.08 9.18 21.62
C ALA A 190 -2.81 8.76 20.32
N ALA A 191 -2.23 8.97 19.14
CA ALA A 191 -2.84 8.58 17.89
C ALA A 191 -2.96 7.05 17.79
N ASP A 192 -4.12 6.58 17.34
CA ASP A 192 -4.41 5.17 17.10
C ASP A 192 -4.22 4.76 15.62
N PHE A 193 -3.82 5.71 14.78
CA PHE A 193 -3.51 5.53 13.38
C PHE A 193 -2.32 6.40 12.96
N VAL A 194 -1.54 5.93 11.99
CA VAL A 194 -0.46 6.71 11.38
C VAL A 194 -0.62 6.74 9.87
N VAL A 195 -0.37 7.92 9.28
CA VAL A 195 -0.08 8.12 7.86
C VAL A 195 1.31 8.73 7.78
N ALA A 196 2.28 7.94 7.39
CA ALA A 196 3.68 8.35 7.30
C ALA A 196 4.08 8.61 5.85
N PHE A 197 4.74 9.72 5.62
CA PHE A 197 5.36 10.08 4.34
C PHE A 197 6.86 9.76 4.45
N LEU A 198 7.30 8.81 3.66
CA LEU A 198 8.68 8.33 3.63
C LEU A 198 9.35 8.77 2.33
N THR A 199 10.60 9.19 2.41
CA THR A 199 11.41 9.62 1.26
C THR A 199 12.76 8.92 1.27
N LEU A 200 13.46 8.99 0.16
CA LEU A 200 14.90 8.71 0.17
C LEU A 200 15.64 9.82 0.94
N PRO A 201 16.81 9.54 1.54
CA PRO A 201 17.67 10.56 2.09
C PRO A 201 18.03 11.63 1.04
N ALA A 202 18.16 12.87 1.47
CA ALA A 202 18.69 13.92 0.59
C ALA A 202 20.12 13.54 0.13
N ALA A 203 20.37 13.70 -1.17
CA ALA A 203 21.69 13.48 -1.75
C ALA A 203 22.72 14.48 -1.26
#